data_35f0b08af5f8d32d7e617f2ed138ba2a
#
_entry.id   35f0b08af5f8d32d7e617f2ed138ba2a
#
_cell.length_a   1.000
_cell.length_b   1.000
_cell.length_c   1.000
_cell.angle_alpha   90.00
_cell.angle_beta   90.00
_cell.angle_gamma   90.00
#
_symmetry.space_group_name_H-M   'P 1'
#
loop_
_entity.id
_entity.type
_entity.pdbx_description
1 polymer ?
#
loop_
_entity_poly.entity_id
_entity_poly.type
_entity_poly.pdbx_seq_one_letter_code
_entity_poly.pdbx_strand_id
1 'polypeptide(L)'
;ARKAKENTAAVDKLMGDLDEFLIEISGEENIDLNDLERASEEAPVIKLVNHLLMDSIRKGASDIHIEPYEKSLRVRYRIDGVLYDTMHPPLKLKNAVSSRIKVMSNLDIAERRLPQDGRIKVKMNQNRTMEYRVSVVPTLFGEKVVMRILDKESLQLDLTKLGFYEDQLEVFRRSIYQPFGMVLITGPTGSGKTTTLYSSLMDLNQIDVNISTAEDPVEYSLPGVNQVQVHEEIGLTFAACLRSFLRQDPDIILVGEIRDYETAEIAIKSALTGHLVLSTLHTNDAPSTITRLLNMGVEPFLVTASLNAIVAQRLVRVVCHECKQETEVAPQVLIDLGVSPKEVSDYIVYKGKGEGCKTCSGTGYKGRLAVFEVMELTDELKEFILSGASSLEIKREAIRQGMRTLRQSALQKLKSGITSIEEVVRNTAADD
;
A
#
# COMPACT_ATOMS: atom_id res chain seq x y z
N ALA A 1 -29.73 -25.56 -6.99
CA ALA A 1 -30.37 -25.29 -8.28
C ALA A 1 -30.92 -23.84 -8.39
N ARG A 2 -31.46 -23.22 -7.32
CA ARG A 2 -32.00 -21.85 -7.34
C ARG A 2 -30.88 -20.78 -7.41
N LYS A 3 -29.81 -20.88 -6.62
CA LYS A 3 -28.63 -19.97 -6.68
C LYS A 3 -27.88 -20.05 -8.01
N ALA A 4 -27.86 -21.20 -8.69
CA ALA A 4 -27.21 -21.33 -10.00
C ALA A 4 -27.99 -20.62 -11.11
N LYS A 5 -29.32 -20.56 -11.03
CA LYS A 5 -30.17 -19.84 -11.98
C LYS A 5 -30.14 -18.32 -11.76
N GLU A 6 -30.01 -17.86 -10.51
CA GLU A 6 -29.86 -16.43 -10.19
C GLU A 6 -28.52 -15.88 -10.67
N ASN A 7 -27.42 -16.66 -10.60
CA ASN A 7 -26.13 -16.26 -11.15
C ASN A 7 -26.09 -16.21 -12.70
N THR A 8 -26.82 -17.08 -13.39
CA THR A 8 -26.90 -17.04 -14.86
C THR A 8 -27.71 -15.83 -15.33
N ALA A 9 -28.83 -15.52 -14.66
CA ALA A 9 -29.64 -14.33 -14.95
C ALA A 9 -28.94 -13.02 -14.65
N ALA A 10 -28.03 -12.99 -13.63
CA ALA A 10 -27.19 -11.82 -13.33
C ALA A 10 -26.12 -11.62 -14.42
N VAL A 11 -25.54 -12.69 -14.95
CA VAL A 11 -24.58 -12.63 -16.07
C VAL A 11 -25.28 -12.18 -17.37
N ASP A 12 -26.50 -12.66 -17.65
CA ASP A 12 -27.27 -12.28 -18.85
C ASP A 12 -27.75 -10.81 -18.78
N LYS A 13 -28.11 -10.32 -17.58
CA LYS A 13 -28.50 -8.92 -17.38
C LYS A 13 -27.29 -7.97 -17.47
N LEU A 14 -26.11 -8.41 -17.03
CA LEU A 14 -24.85 -7.68 -17.17
C LEU A 14 -24.36 -7.60 -18.63
N MET A 15 -24.77 -8.57 -19.46
CA MET A 15 -24.46 -8.58 -20.90
C MET A 15 -25.24 -7.52 -21.69
N GLY A 16 -26.39 -7.04 -21.19
CA GLY A 16 -27.22 -6.02 -21.83
C GLY A 16 -26.75 -4.57 -21.66
N ASP A 17 -26.01 -4.27 -20.59
CA ASP A 17 -25.62 -2.90 -20.24
C ASP A 17 -24.23 -2.48 -20.79
N LEU A 18 -23.57 -3.32 -21.60
CA LEU A 18 -22.19 -3.17 -22.03
C LEU A 18 -21.98 -2.52 -23.41
N ASP A 19 -23.05 -2.12 -24.09
CA ASP A 19 -22.95 -1.57 -25.46
C ASP A 19 -22.41 -0.11 -25.53
N GLU A 20 -22.14 0.55 -24.41
CA GLU A 20 -21.72 1.98 -24.39
C GLU A 20 -20.21 2.25 -24.18
N PHE A 21 -19.35 1.23 -24.00
CA PHE A 21 -17.92 1.50 -23.73
C PHE A 21 -17.00 0.74 -24.66
N LEU A 22 -16.45 1.44 -25.65
CA LEU A 22 -15.33 0.97 -26.48
C LEU A 22 -14.03 1.07 -25.67
N ILE A 23 -13.44 -0.08 -25.33
CA ILE A 23 -12.07 -0.15 -24.81
C ILE A 23 -11.15 -0.25 -26.02
N GLU A 24 -10.42 0.82 -26.33
CA GLU A 24 -9.32 0.77 -27.28
C GLU A 24 -8.09 0.18 -26.60
N ILE A 25 -7.71 -1.01 -27.05
CA ILE A 25 -6.42 -1.62 -26.72
C ILE A 25 -5.40 -1.04 -27.67
N SER A 26 -4.37 -0.38 -27.14
CA SER A 26 -3.26 0.11 -27.97
C SER A 26 -2.34 -1.04 -28.36
N GLY A 27 -2.63 -1.65 -29.51
CA GLY A 27 -1.83 -2.66 -30.17
C GLY A 27 -2.40 -2.82 -31.57
N GLU A 28 -1.62 -2.47 -32.59
CA GLU A 28 -1.97 -2.72 -33.98
C GLU A 28 -2.01 -4.23 -34.20
N GLU A 29 -3.19 -4.82 -34.40
CA GLU A 29 -3.34 -6.14 -34.97
C GLU A 29 -4.20 -6.07 -36.23
N ASN A 30 -3.60 -6.49 -37.36
CA ASN A 30 -4.31 -6.84 -38.57
C ASN A 30 -5.10 -8.14 -38.32
N ILE A 31 -6.41 -8.08 -38.37
CA ILE A 31 -7.32 -9.21 -38.12
C ILE A 31 -7.37 -10.09 -39.37
N ASP A 32 -6.97 -11.36 -39.26
CA ASP A 32 -7.14 -12.37 -40.31
C ASP A 32 -8.52 -13.04 -40.19
N LEU A 33 -9.13 -13.42 -41.33
CA LEU A 33 -10.48 -13.96 -41.42
C LEU A 33 -10.72 -15.27 -40.63
N ASN A 34 -9.69 -16.00 -40.26
CA ASN A 34 -9.73 -17.16 -39.35
C ASN A 34 -9.98 -16.79 -37.88
N ASP A 35 -9.82 -15.52 -37.51
CA ASP A 35 -10.06 -15.03 -36.15
C ASP A 35 -11.52 -14.72 -35.87
N LEU A 36 -12.35 -14.52 -36.91
CA LEU A 36 -13.78 -14.24 -36.78
C LEU A 36 -14.61 -15.45 -36.27
N GLU A 37 -14.24 -16.68 -36.60
CA GLU A 37 -14.90 -17.88 -36.05
C GLU A 37 -14.50 -18.16 -34.61
N ARG A 38 -13.22 -17.89 -34.23
CA ARG A 38 -12.75 -17.91 -32.82
C ARG A 38 -13.37 -16.77 -31.99
N ALA A 39 -13.61 -15.62 -32.60
CA ALA A 39 -14.20 -14.45 -31.94
C ALA A 39 -15.59 -14.69 -31.36
N SER A 40 -16.37 -15.64 -31.92
CA SER A 40 -17.72 -15.96 -31.39
C SER A 40 -17.65 -16.71 -30.05
N GLU A 41 -16.62 -17.53 -29.80
CA GLU A 41 -16.39 -18.19 -28.50
C GLU A 41 -15.60 -17.31 -27.54
N GLU A 42 -14.77 -16.41 -28.04
CA GLU A 42 -13.97 -15.47 -27.24
C GLU A 42 -14.76 -14.24 -26.75
N ALA A 43 -15.81 -13.83 -27.48
CA ALA A 43 -16.63 -12.66 -27.11
C ALA A 43 -17.11 -12.69 -25.63
N PRO A 44 -17.57 -13.81 -25.06
CA PRO A 44 -17.98 -13.86 -23.65
C PRO A 44 -16.82 -13.65 -22.67
N VAL A 45 -15.61 -14.16 -23.01
CA VAL A 45 -14.40 -14.02 -22.16
C VAL A 45 -13.86 -12.60 -22.21
N ILE A 46 -13.85 -11.98 -23.39
CA ILE A 46 -13.45 -10.58 -23.57
C ILE A 46 -14.36 -9.68 -22.75
N LYS A 47 -15.68 -9.84 -22.87
CA LYS A 47 -16.67 -9.08 -22.08
C LYS A 47 -16.49 -9.30 -20.58
N LEU A 48 -16.24 -10.54 -20.15
CA LEU A 48 -16.00 -10.85 -18.73
C LEU A 48 -14.75 -10.13 -18.20
N VAL A 49 -13.61 -10.21 -18.90
CA VAL A 49 -12.35 -9.57 -18.46
C VAL A 49 -12.52 -8.06 -18.44
N ASN A 50 -13.11 -7.46 -19.48
CA ASN A 50 -13.38 -6.04 -19.53
C ASN A 50 -14.30 -5.58 -18.39
N HIS A 51 -15.36 -6.36 -18.10
CA HIS A 51 -16.25 -6.10 -16.96
C HIS A 51 -15.47 -6.12 -15.63
N LEU A 52 -14.61 -7.13 -15.41
CA LEU A 52 -13.79 -7.22 -14.19
C LEU A 52 -12.88 -6.00 -14.01
N LEU A 53 -12.24 -5.53 -15.08
CA LEU A 53 -11.40 -4.34 -15.04
C LEU A 53 -12.21 -3.08 -14.70
N MET A 54 -13.34 -2.87 -15.36
CA MET A 54 -14.18 -1.68 -15.15
C MET A 54 -14.88 -1.68 -13.78
N ASP A 55 -15.42 -2.83 -13.36
CA ASP A 55 -16.11 -2.97 -12.07
C ASP A 55 -15.15 -2.78 -10.89
N SER A 56 -13.89 -3.25 -11.02
CA SER A 56 -12.85 -3.05 -10.02
C SER A 56 -12.55 -1.55 -9.79
N ILE A 57 -12.48 -0.76 -10.87
CA ILE A 57 -12.28 0.70 -10.78
C ILE A 57 -13.49 1.37 -10.12
N ARG A 58 -14.72 1.02 -10.54
CA ARG A 58 -15.95 1.59 -9.96
C ARG A 58 -16.06 1.32 -8.46
N LYS A 59 -15.63 0.15 -8.02
CA LYS A 59 -15.65 -0.25 -6.60
C LYS A 59 -14.44 0.28 -5.80
N GLY A 60 -13.46 0.92 -6.46
CA GLY A 60 -12.25 1.41 -5.81
C GLY A 60 -11.35 0.27 -5.31
N ALA A 61 -11.29 -0.83 -6.04
CA ALA A 61 -10.39 -1.92 -5.72
C ALA A 61 -8.93 -1.55 -5.97
N SER A 62 -8.02 -2.07 -5.14
CA SER A 62 -6.58 -1.98 -5.36
C SER A 62 -6.04 -3.17 -6.14
N ASP A 63 -6.63 -4.35 -5.97
CA ASP A 63 -6.17 -5.57 -6.63
C ASP A 63 -7.37 -6.44 -7.05
N ILE A 64 -7.22 -7.14 -8.18
CA ILE A 64 -8.13 -8.17 -8.68
C ILE A 64 -7.41 -9.51 -8.56
N HIS A 65 -8.04 -10.47 -7.91
CA HIS A 65 -7.55 -11.84 -7.78
C HIS A 65 -8.44 -12.79 -8.55
N ILE A 66 -7.89 -13.53 -9.50
CA ILE A 66 -8.59 -14.59 -10.26
C ILE A 66 -7.94 -15.91 -9.87
N GLU A 67 -8.70 -16.76 -9.21
CA GLU A 67 -8.18 -17.91 -8.49
C GLU A 67 -8.89 -19.20 -8.95
N PRO A 68 -8.18 -20.09 -9.68
CA PRO A 68 -8.72 -21.40 -10.04
C PRO A 68 -8.58 -22.36 -8.85
N TYR A 69 -9.63 -23.07 -8.56
CA TYR A 69 -9.70 -24.17 -7.62
C TYR A 69 -10.16 -25.43 -8.34
N GLU A 70 -10.18 -26.58 -7.65
CA GLU A 70 -10.58 -27.85 -8.22
C GLU A 70 -11.98 -27.80 -8.88
N LYS A 71 -12.95 -27.18 -8.20
CA LYS A 71 -14.38 -27.19 -8.58
C LYS A 71 -14.94 -25.79 -8.88
N SER A 72 -14.13 -24.75 -8.80
CA SER A 72 -14.58 -23.37 -8.96
C SER A 72 -13.50 -22.46 -9.50
N LEU A 73 -13.94 -21.41 -10.19
CA LEU A 73 -13.12 -20.24 -10.49
C LEU A 73 -13.68 -19.09 -9.64
N ARG A 74 -12.84 -18.47 -8.82
CA ARG A 74 -13.26 -17.40 -7.92
C ARG A 74 -12.57 -16.09 -8.31
N VAL A 75 -13.33 -15.00 -8.32
CA VAL A 75 -12.79 -13.63 -8.47
C VAL A 75 -13.03 -12.87 -7.18
N ARG A 76 -11.96 -12.27 -6.65
CA ARG A 76 -12.02 -11.40 -5.48
C ARG A 76 -11.41 -10.04 -5.79
N TYR A 77 -11.99 -9.00 -5.22
CA TYR A 77 -11.40 -7.68 -5.22
C TYR A 77 -10.83 -7.36 -3.85
N ARG A 78 -9.67 -6.71 -3.83
CA ARG A 78 -9.17 -6.08 -2.62
C ARG A 78 -9.66 -4.65 -2.60
N ILE A 79 -10.53 -4.32 -1.66
CA ILE A 79 -11.07 -2.97 -1.46
C ILE A 79 -10.66 -2.52 -0.06
N ASP A 80 -10.02 -1.36 0.05
CA ASP A 80 -9.51 -0.84 1.32
C ASP A 80 -8.70 -1.87 2.14
N GLY A 81 -7.87 -2.67 1.45
CA GLY A 81 -6.99 -3.68 2.04
C GLY A 81 -7.63 -5.04 2.35
N VAL A 82 -8.96 -5.19 2.21
CA VAL A 82 -9.71 -6.44 2.48
C VAL A 82 -10.12 -7.10 1.17
N LEU A 83 -10.01 -8.43 1.11
CA LEU A 83 -10.47 -9.22 -0.02
C LEU A 83 -11.97 -9.54 0.11
N TYR A 84 -12.74 -9.16 -0.89
CA TYR A 84 -14.17 -9.47 -1.00
C TYR A 84 -14.40 -10.42 -2.16
N ASP A 85 -15.19 -11.45 -1.90
CA ASP A 85 -15.66 -12.38 -2.92
C ASP A 85 -16.67 -11.66 -3.83
N THR A 86 -16.37 -11.59 -5.13
CA THR A 86 -17.15 -10.77 -6.06
C THR A 86 -17.92 -11.62 -7.06
N MET A 87 -17.28 -12.63 -7.62
CA MET A 87 -17.88 -13.40 -8.73
C MET A 87 -17.30 -14.81 -8.81
N HIS A 88 -18.12 -15.76 -9.27
CA HIS A 88 -17.72 -17.13 -9.57
C HIS A 88 -18.02 -17.46 -11.05
N PRO A 89 -17.13 -17.11 -11.98
CA PRO A 89 -17.32 -17.47 -13.38
C PRO A 89 -17.33 -18.99 -13.57
N PRO A 90 -17.93 -19.49 -14.65
CA PRO A 90 -17.89 -20.91 -14.99
C PRO A 90 -16.44 -21.44 -15.05
N LEU A 91 -16.17 -22.59 -14.40
CA LEU A 91 -14.83 -23.18 -14.31
C LEU A 91 -14.21 -23.45 -15.69
N LYS A 92 -15.02 -23.76 -16.70
CA LYS A 92 -14.57 -23.97 -18.09
C LYS A 92 -13.85 -22.75 -18.70
N LEU A 93 -14.10 -21.54 -18.19
CA LEU A 93 -13.48 -20.29 -18.69
C LEU A 93 -12.10 -20.02 -18.09
N LYS A 94 -11.63 -20.80 -17.12
CA LYS A 94 -10.39 -20.52 -16.37
C LYS A 94 -9.19 -20.27 -17.28
N ASN A 95 -8.95 -21.15 -18.27
CA ASN A 95 -7.82 -21.04 -19.18
C ASN A 95 -8.00 -19.89 -20.19
N ALA A 96 -9.21 -19.66 -20.66
CA ALA A 96 -9.50 -18.58 -21.60
C ALA A 96 -9.35 -17.20 -20.93
N VAL A 97 -9.74 -17.06 -19.67
CA VAL A 97 -9.57 -15.82 -18.90
C VAL A 97 -8.07 -15.54 -18.66
N SER A 98 -7.27 -16.54 -18.22
CA SER A 98 -5.83 -16.35 -18.04
C SER A 98 -5.12 -16.03 -19.35
N SER A 99 -5.45 -16.75 -20.45
CA SER A 99 -4.88 -16.46 -21.77
C SER A 99 -5.23 -15.06 -22.27
N ARG A 100 -6.49 -14.61 -22.09
CA ARG A 100 -6.88 -13.24 -22.48
C ARG A 100 -6.11 -12.17 -21.71
N ILE A 101 -5.93 -12.34 -20.39
CA ILE A 101 -5.15 -11.42 -19.57
C ILE A 101 -3.68 -11.43 -20.01
N LYS A 102 -3.11 -12.59 -20.31
CA LYS A 102 -1.73 -12.69 -20.83
C LYS A 102 -1.56 -11.95 -22.16
N VAL A 103 -2.47 -12.10 -23.10
CA VAL A 103 -2.46 -11.33 -24.35
C VAL A 103 -2.49 -9.83 -24.06
N MET A 104 -3.40 -9.38 -23.21
CA MET A 104 -3.53 -7.95 -22.86
C MET A 104 -2.29 -7.39 -22.15
N SER A 105 -1.49 -8.22 -21.50
CA SER A 105 -0.28 -7.84 -20.76
C SER A 105 1.04 -8.17 -21.49
N ASN A 106 0.97 -8.58 -22.78
CA ASN A 106 2.11 -9.00 -23.62
C ASN A 106 2.92 -10.13 -22.99
N LEU A 107 2.24 -11.13 -22.37
CA LEU A 107 2.85 -12.31 -21.79
C LEU A 107 2.74 -13.52 -22.72
N ASP A 108 3.64 -14.49 -22.55
CA ASP A 108 3.63 -15.73 -23.32
C ASP A 108 2.45 -16.63 -22.92
N ILE A 109 1.51 -16.84 -23.85
CA ILE A 109 0.32 -17.67 -23.65
C ILE A 109 0.63 -19.18 -23.72
N ALA A 110 1.73 -19.55 -24.35
CA ALA A 110 2.16 -20.94 -24.47
C ALA A 110 2.84 -21.45 -23.20
N GLU A 111 3.61 -20.60 -22.52
CA GLU A 111 4.26 -20.96 -21.26
C GLU A 111 3.28 -20.87 -20.09
N ARG A 112 3.01 -22.01 -19.44
CA ARG A 112 2.06 -22.13 -18.32
C ARG A 112 2.67 -22.73 -17.06
N ARG A 113 3.98 -22.96 -17.05
CA ARG A 113 4.72 -23.64 -15.98
C ARG A 113 5.54 -22.68 -15.15
N LEU A 114 5.80 -21.47 -15.64
CA LEU A 114 6.61 -20.46 -15.01
C LEU A 114 5.78 -19.23 -14.66
N PRO A 115 6.10 -18.53 -13.55
CA PRO A 115 5.54 -17.23 -13.26
C PRO A 115 5.86 -16.22 -14.35
N GLN A 116 4.94 -15.29 -14.61
CA GLN A 116 5.12 -14.22 -15.57
C GLN A 116 4.53 -12.93 -15.02
N ASP A 117 5.22 -11.81 -15.24
CA ASP A 117 4.80 -10.47 -14.84
C ASP A 117 4.69 -9.55 -16.05
N GLY A 118 3.64 -8.72 -16.09
CA GLY A 118 3.37 -7.82 -17.20
C GLY A 118 2.54 -6.62 -16.79
N ARG A 119 2.10 -5.86 -17.79
CA ARG A 119 1.32 -4.63 -17.58
C ARG A 119 0.20 -4.52 -18.60
N ILE A 120 -0.97 -4.02 -18.16
CA ILE A 120 -2.09 -3.65 -19.02
C ILE A 120 -2.32 -2.15 -18.88
N LYS A 121 -2.47 -1.44 -19.99
CA LYS A 121 -2.90 -0.04 -20.02
C LYS A 121 -4.30 0.03 -20.62
N VAL A 122 -5.23 0.60 -19.87
CA VAL A 122 -6.63 0.78 -20.28
C VAL A 122 -6.91 2.27 -20.40
N LYS A 123 -7.25 2.72 -21.59
CA LYS A 123 -7.73 4.09 -21.80
C LYS A 123 -9.21 4.15 -21.40
N MET A 124 -9.55 5.08 -20.54
CA MET A 124 -10.93 5.40 -20.18
C MET A 124 -11.38 6.64 -20.95
N ASN A 125 -12.68 6.85 -21.06
CA ASN A 125 -13.22 8.09 -21.64
C ASN A 125 -12.65 9.30 -20.90
N GLN A 126 -12.32 10.39 -21.65
CA GLN A 126 -11.79 11.66 -21.15
C GLN A 126 -10.28 11.65 -20.76
N ASN A 127 -9.41 11.10 -21.59
CA ASN A 127 -7.95 11.15 -21.40
C ASN A 127 -7.38 10.46 -20.14
N ARG A 128 -8.20 9.74 -19.36
CA ARG A 128 -7.74 8.99 -18.19
C ARG A 128 -7.21 7.63 -18.62
N THR A 129 -5.99 7.30 -18.20
CA THR A 129 -5.37 5.99 -18.43
C THR A 129 -5.18 5.28 -17.10
N MET A 130 -5.72 4.06 -17.00
CA MET A 130 -5.49 3.18 -15.86
C MET A 130 -4.43 2.14 -16.24
N GLU A 131 -3.49 1.92 -15.35
CA GLU A 131 -2.45 0.90 -15.53
C GLU A 131 -2.68 -0.24 -14.52
N TYR A 132 -2.50 -1.49 -14.98
CA TYR A 132 -2.54 -2.68 -14.13
C TYR A 132 -1.21 -3.39 -14.20
N ARG A 133 -0.59 -3.67 -13.07
CA ARG A 133 0.48 -4.66 -12.98
C ARG A 133 -0.14 -6.03 -12.85
N VAL A 134 0.25 -6.93 -13.73
CA VAL A 134 -0.28 -8.28 -13.84
C VAL A 134 0.79 -9.27 -13.40
N SER A 135 0.44 -10.15 -12.48
CA SER A 135 1.28 -11.29 -12.10
C SER A 135 0.49 -12.57 -12.29
N VAL A 136 1.06 -13.51 -13.03
CA VAL A 136 0.49 -14.82 -13.34
C VAL A 136 1.38 -15.89 -12.73
N VAL A 137 0.79 -16.76 -11.91
CA VAL A 137 1.53 -17.82 -11.22
C VAL A 137 0.83 -19.16 -11.47
N PRO A 138 1.56 -20.20 -11.94
CA PRO A 138 1.00 -21.54 -12.07
C PRO A 138 0.62 -22.11 -10.71
N THR A 139 -0.60 -22.67 -10.61
CA THR A 139 -1.07 -23.38 -9.42
C THR A 139 -1.55 -24.78 -9.81
N LEU A 140 -1.84 -25.63 -8.82
CA LEU A 140 -2.28 -27.02 -9.07
C LEU A 140 -3.50 -27.12 -9.99
N PHE A 141 -4.42 -26.14 -9.93
CA PHE A 141 -5.71 -26.20 -10.67
C PHE A 141 -5.75 -25.23 -11.86
N GLY A 142 -4.68 -24.56 -12.19
CA GLY A 142 -4.54 -23.58 -13.28
C GLY A 142 -3.74 -22.37 -12.89
N GLU A 143 -3.70 -21.36 -13.75
CA GLU A 143 -2.95 -20.14 -13.50
C GLU A 143 -3.76 -19.19 -12.60
N LYS A 144 -3.18 -18.80 -11.46
CA LYS A 144 -3.68 -17.72 -10.62
C LYS A 144 -3.20 -16.40 -11.20
N VAL A 145 -4.11 -15.44 -11.35
CA VAL A 145 -3.79 -14.10 -11.82
C VAL A 145 -4.08 -13.08 -10.72
N VAL A 146 -3.15 -12.16 -10.51
CA VAL A 146 -3.34 -10.99 -9.66
C VAL A 146 -3.05 -9.75 -10.49
N MET A 147 -3.98 -8.81 -10.51
CA MET A 147 -3.83 -7.53 -11.20
C MET A 147 -3.92 -6.39 -10.20
N ARG A 148 -2.84 -5.63 -10.00
CA ARG A 148 -2.80 -4.44 -9.15
C ARG A 148 -3.11 -3.21 -9.96
N ILE A 149 -4.06 -2.41 -9.49
CA ILE A 149 -4.49 -1.17 -10.12
C ILE A 149 -3.55 -0.04 -9.70
N LEU A 150 -3.00 0.67 -10.68
CA LEU A 150 -2.17 1.86 -10.49
C LEU A 150 -2.95 3.08 -10.99
N ASP A 151 -3.59 3.77 -10.06
CA ASP A 151 -4.32 5.01 -10.37
C ASP A 151 -3.44 6.22 -10.06
N LYS A 152 -2.89 6.83 -11.11
CA LYS A 152 -1.97 7.97 -10.99
C LYS A 152 -2.68 9.25 -10.55
N GLU A 153 -3.98 9.38 -10.85
CA GLU A 153 -4.74 10.60 -10.55
C GLU A 153 -5.28 10.65 -9.12
N SER A 154 -5.45 9.50 -8.48
CA SER A 154 -5.93 9.41 -7.11
C SER A 154 -4.84 9.64 -6.05
N LEU A 155 -3.59 9.88 -6.48
CA LEU A 155 -2.46 10.06 -5.59
C LEU A 155 -2.56 11.42 -4.89
N GLN A 156 -2.91 11.39 -3.62
CA GLN A 156 -2.93 12.55 -2.77
C GLN A 156 -1.57 12.69 -2.06
N LEU A 157 -0.68 13.51 -2.64
CA LEU A 157 0.66 13.77 -2.13
C LEU A 157 0.67 15.03 -1.23
N ASP A 158 -0.11 14.99 -0.16
CA ASP A 158 -0.24 16.08 0.81
C ASP A 158 -0.12 15.50 2.22
N LEU A 159 0.97 15.81 2.92
CA LEU A 159 1.28 15.33 4.27
C LEU A 159 0.15 15.61 5.27
N THR A 160 -0.56 16.75 5.12
CA THR A 160 -1.62 17.15 6.04
C THR A 160 -2.86 16.24 5.97
N LYS A 161 -3.02 15.52 4.86
CA LYS A 161 -4.18 14.65 4.60
C LYS A 161 -3.91 13.17 4.86
N LEU A 162 -2.68 12.80 5.19
CA LEU A 162 -2.32 11.40 5.41
C LEU A 162 -2.89 10.83 6.71
N GLY A 163 -3.17 11.68 7.70
CA GLY A 163 -3.75 11.27 8.97
C GLY A 163 -2.87 11.48 10.18
N PHE A 164 -1.76 12.20 10.06
CA PHE A 164 -1.00 12.68 11.21
C PHE A 164 -1.88 13.53 12.14
N TYR A 165 -1.63 13.45 13.44
CA TYR A 165 -2.05 14.48 14.36
C TYR A 165 -1.08 15.67 14.25
N GLU A 166 -1.54 16.87 14.65
CA GLU A 166 -0.77 18.09 14.44
C GLU A 166 0.62 18.04 15.10
N ASP A 167 0.69 17.57 16.33
CA ASP A 167 1.94 17.36 17.06
C ASP A 167 2.87 16.33 16.40
N GLN A 168 2.31 15.23 15.88
CA GLN A 168 3.07 14.23 15.14
C GLN A 168 3.60 14.79 13.81
N LEU A 169 2.77 15.56 13.10
CA LEU A 169 3.17 16.20 11.84
C LEU A 169 4.27 17.23 12.05
N GLU A 170 4.21 18.01 13.15
CA GLU A 170 5.24 18.97 13.50
C GLU A 170 6.60 18.28 13.73
N VAL A 171 6.64 17.21 14.53
CA VAL A 171 7.86 16.42 14.75
C VAL A 171 8.36 15.82 13.44
N PHE A 172 7.48 15.24 12.63
CA PHE A 172 7.85 14.64 11.36
C PHE A 172 8.42 15.68 10.38
N ARG A 173 7.74 16.83 10.21
CA ARG A 173 8.23 17.94 9.39
C ARG A 173 9.58 18.45 9.87
N ARG A 174 9.71 18.73 11.16
CA ARG A 174 11.01 19.17 11.73
C ARG A 174 12.13 18.18 11.37
N SER A 175 11.85 16.88 11.37
CA SER A 175 12.83 15.84 11.06
C SER A 175 13.19 15.76 9.58
N ILE A 176 12.25 15.94 8.65
CA ILE A 176 12.51 15.91 7.20
C ILE A 176 13.08 17.25 6.67
N TYR A 177 12.94 18.34 7.41
CA TYR A 177 13.53 19.64 7.08
C TYR A 177 14.93 19.86 7.70
N GLN A 178 15.50 18.83 8.38
CA GLN A 178 16.88 18.87 8.77
C GLN A 178 17.79 18.86 7.54
N PRO A 179 18.90 19.61 7.54
CA PRO A 179 19.78 19.69 6.39
C PRO A 179 20.46 18.36 6.06
N PHE A 180 20.57 17.46 7.02
CA PHE A 180 21.12 16.11 6.87
C PHE A 180 20.58 15.18 7.95
N GLY A 181 20.85 13.89 7.81
CA GLY A 181 20.40 12.86 8.71
C GLY A 181 19.48 11.86 7.98
N MET A 182 18.86 10.99 8.73
CA MET A 182 18.01 9.93 8.17
C MET A 182 16.64 9.91 8.84
N VAL A 183 15.59 9.79 8.04
CA VAL A 183 14.23 9.54 8.51
C VAL A 183 13.75 8.20 7.94
N LEU A 184 13.32 7.32 8.82
CA LEU A 184 12.86 5.97 8.47
C LEU A 184 11.34 5.85 8.64
N ILE A 185 10.67 5.29 7.63
CA ILE A 185 9.26 4.93 7.73
C ILE A 185 9.15 3.40 7.76
N THR A 186 8.49 2.87 8.77
CA THR A 186 8.37 1.43 8.96
C THR A 186 6.93 0.94 8.98
N GLY A 187 6.74 -0.32 8.70
CA GLY A 187 5.45 -0.98 8.70
C GLY A 187 5.37 -2.10 7.66
N PRO A 188 4.32 -2.93 7.68
CA PRO A 188 4.13 -4.01 6.73
C PRO A 188 3.88 -3.49 5.31
N THR A 189 3.90 -4.41 4.35
CA THR A 189 3.49 -4.13 2.98
C THR A 189 2.04 -3.63 2.96
N GLY A 190 1.78 -2.55 2.21
CA GLY A 190 0.46 -1.95 2.12
C GLY A 190 0.08 -1.02 3.28
N SER A 191 1.01 -0.65 4.17
CA SER A 191 0.76 0.34 5.24
C SER A 191 0.80 1.79 4.75
N GLY A 192 1.11 2.04 3.47
CA GLY A 192 1.14 3.38 2.87
C GLY A 192 2.49 4.10 2.95
N LYS A 193 3.59 3.40 3.25
CA LYS A 193 4.94 3.99 3.36
C LYS A 193 5.35 4.81 2.13
N THR A 194 5.16 4.26 0.94
CA THR A 194 5.49 4.93 -0.32
C THR A 194 4.72 6.25 -0.48
N THR A 195 3.43 6.27 -0.13
CA THR A 195 2.63 7.50 -0.18
C THR A 195 3.18 8.56 0.76
N THR A 196 3.57 8.19 1.99
CA THR A 196 4.16 9.12 2.96
C THR A 196 5.52 9.63 2.50
N LEU A 197 6.38 8.74 1.97
CA LEU A 197 7.68 9.14 1.39
C LEU A 197 7.51 10.07 0.20
N TYR A 198 6.62 9.75 -0.74
CA TYR A 198 6.38 10.59 -1.90
C TYR A 198 5.78 11.96 -1.52
N SER A 199 4.88 11.98 -0.52
CA SER A 199 4.37 13.23 0.03
C SER A 199 5.48 14.05 0.67
N SER A 200 6.43 13.42 1.36
CA SER A 200 7.61 14.10 1.92
C SER A 200 8.51 14.66 0.83
N LEU A 201 8.79 13.86 -0.22
CA LEU A 201 9.59 14.34 -1.36
C LEU A 201 8.92 15.53 -2.05
N MET A 202 7.59 15.50 -2.25
CA MET A 202 6.89 16.62 -2.88
C MET A 202 6.83 17.87 -2.00
N ASP A 203 6.79 17.73 -0.68
CA ASP A 203 6.86 18.85 0.28
C ASP A 203 8.28 19.50 0.26
N LEU A 204 9.32 18.69 0.02
CA LEU A 204 10.73 19.11 -0.03
C LEU A 204 11.20 19.52 -1.43
N ASN A 205 10.47 19.20 -2.48
CA ASN A 205 10.87 19.37 -3.87
C ASN A 205 10.82 20.84 -4.29
N GLN A 206 11.94 21.53 -4.13
CA GLN A 206 12.14 22.91 -4.54
C GLN A 206 13.06 22.96 -5.76
N ILE A 207 13.11 24.10 -6.46
CA ILE A 207 13.89 24.25 -7.70
C ILE A 207 15.42 24.17 -7.47
N ASP A 208 15.86 24.44 -6.28
CA ASP A 208 17.23 24.44 -5.81
C ASP A 208 17.65 23.17 -5.06
N VAL A 209 16.79 22.15 -5.02
CA VAL A 209 17.02 20.89 -4.31
C VAL A 209 17.16 19.74 -5.30
N ASN A 210 18.30 19.04 -5.25
CA ASN A 210 18.55 17.83 -6.06
C ASN A 210 18.11 16.57 -5.31
N ILE A 211 17.02 15.96 -5.79
CA ILE A 211 16.43 14.74 -5.21
C ILE A 211 16.71 13.54 -6.10
N SER A 212 17.30 12.49 -5.54
CA SER A 212 17.55 11.22 -6.21
C SER A 212 16.92 10.06 -5.45
N THR A 213 16.25 9.13 -6.17
CA THR A 213 15.62 7.95 -5.56
C THR A 213 16.09 6.65 -6.20
N ALA A 214 16.25 5.61 -5.38
CA ALA A 214 16.43 4.23 -5.82
C ALA A 214 15.23 3.40 -5.31
N GLU A 215 14.47 2.76 -6.21
CA GLU A 215 13.19 2.12 -5.90
C GLU A 215 13.04 0.76 -6.59
N ASP A 216 12.29 -0.17 -5.96
CA ASP A 216 12.03 -1.51 -6.50
C ASP A 216 10.53 -1.89 -6.33
N PRO A 217 9.73 -1.58 -7.36
CA PRO A 217 9.98 -0.68 -8.49
C PRO A 217 9.56 0.78 -8.20
N VAL A 218 9.82 1.69 -9.13
CA VAL A 218 9.20 3.03 -9.14
C VAL A 218 7.69 2.87 -9.29
N GLU A 219 6.92 3.37 -8.30
CA GLU A 219 5.46 3.27 -8.32
C GLU A 219 4.82 4.32 -9.23
N TYR A 220 5.28 5.57 -9.12
CA TYR A 220 4.79 6.72 -9.88
C TYR A 220 5.94 7.67 -10.21
N SER A 221 5.89 8.29 -11.38
CA SER A 221 6.83 9.34 -11.75
C SER A 221 6.50 10.63 -11.01
N LEU A 222 7.47 11.18 -10.30
CA LEU A 222 7.38 12.44 -9.58
C LEU A 222 8.10 13.54 -10.39
N PRO A 223 7.41 14.63 -10.76
CA PRO A 223 8.06 15.76 -11.42
C PRO A 223 9.19 16.35 -10.55
N GLY A 224 10.35 16.64 -11.14
CA GLY A 224 11.47 17.25 -10.42
C GLY A 224 12.32 16.27 -9.59
N VAL A 225 12.03 14.97 -9.63
CA VAL A 225 12.75 13.93 -8.87
C VAL A 225 13.45 12.98 -9.84
N ASN A 226 14.73 12.70 -9.61
CA ASN A 226 15.52 11.73 -10.37
C ASN A 226 15.30 10.31 -9.81
N GLN A 227 14.38 9.56 -10.41
CA GLN A 227 13.97 8.25 -9.93
C GLN A 227 14.68 7.13 -10.70
N VAL A 228 15.43 6.29 -10.00
CA VAL A 228 16.11 5.10 -10.54
C VAL A 228 15.38 3.86 -10.10
N GLN A 229 14.98 3.03 -11.07
CA GLN A 229 14.45 1.71 -10.78
C GLN A 229 15.59 0.71 -10.65
N VAL A 230 15.59 -0.03 -9.55
CA VAL A 230 16.52 -1.14 -9.30
C VAL A 230 16.30 -2.26 -10.29
N HIS A 231 17.39 -2.84 -10.78
CA HIS A 231 17.42 -4.01 -11.65
C HIS A 231 18.54 -4.94 -11.21
N GLU A 232 18.25 -5.82 -10.27
CA GLU A 232 19.23 -6.73 -9.66
C GLU A 232 19.89 -7.65 -10.68
N GLU A 233 19.16 -8.06 -11.76
CA GLU A 233 19.66 -8.95 -12.79
C GLU A 233 20.87 -8.40 -13.57
N ILE A 234 20.99 -7.06 -13.64
CA ILE A 234 22.13 -6.39 -14.29
C ILE A 234 23.09 -5.75 -13.29
N GLY A 235 22.91 -6.02 -11.99
CA GLY A 235 23.75 -5.48 -10.92
C GLY A 235 23.41 -4.05 -10.50
N LEU A 236 22.31 -3.45 -10.97
CA LEU A 236 21.82 -2.15 -10.52
C LEU A 236 21.01 -2.34 -9.21
N THR A 237 21.73 -2.57 -8.12
CA THR A 237 21.18 -2.77 -6.76
C THR A 237 20.98 -1.44 -6.03
N PHE A 238 20.28 -1.45 -4.89
CA PHE A 238 20.18 -0.27 -4.02
C PHE A 238 21.56 0.29 -3.63
N ALA A 239 22.49 -0.57 -3.22
CA ALA A 239 23.85 -0.17 -2.87
C ALA A 239 24.61 0.46 -4.05
N ALA A 240 24.46 -0.11 -5.26
CA ALA A 240 25.07 0.44 -6.49
C ALA A 240 24.50 1.83 -6.84
N CYS A 241 23.19 2.00 -6.73
CA CYS A 241 22.54 3.29 -6.95
C CYS A 241 23.05 4.34 -5.95
N LEU A 242 23.06 4.02 -4.65
CA LEU A 242 23.54 4.92 -3.60
C LEU A 242 24.98 5.39 -3.83
N ARG A 243 25.92 4.46 -4.13
CA ARG A 243 27.30 4.84 -4.46
C ARG A 243 27.39 5.78 -5.66
N SER A 244 26.47 5.66 -6.61
CA SER A 244 26.42 6.51 -7.79
C SER A 244 25.84 7.90 -7.45
N PHE A 245 24.79 7.94 -6.61
CA PHE A 245 24.19 9.20 -6.19
C PHE A 245 25.17 10.12 -5.49
N LEU A 246 26.05 9.60 -4.63
CA LEU A 246 27.08 10.39 -3.94
C LEU A 246 28.06 11.13 -4.90
N ARG A 247 28.00 10.85 -6.20
CA ARG A 247 28.77 11.58 -7.26
C ARG A 247 27.87 12.44 -8.14
N GLN A 248 26.57 12.54 -7.81
CA GLN A 248 25.56 13.29 -8.57
C GLN A 248 25.11 14.55 -7.80
N ASP A 249 25.84 14.95 -6.76
CA ASP A 249 25.54 16.13 -5.94
C ASP A 249 24.08 16.18 -5.41
N PRO A 250 23.60 15.10 -4.76
CA PRO A 250 22.25 15.09 -4.23
C PRO A 250 22.14 15.82 -2.90
N ASP A 251 21.05 16.54 -2.69
CA ASP A 251 20.68 17.05 -1.35
C ASP A 251 19.86 16.01 -0.58
N ILE A 252 18.93 15.36 -1.29
CA ILE A 252 18.00 14.38 -0.71
C ILE A 252 18.11 13.06 -1.47
N ILE A 253 18.25 11.98 -0.71
CA ILE A 253 18.31 10.62 -1.24
C ILE A 253 17.16 9.82 -0.67
N LEU A 254 16.34 9.20 -1.52
CA LEU A 254 15.37 8.18 -1.10
C LEU A 254 15.89 6.80 -1.49
N VAL A 255 15.97 5.92 -0.49
CA VAL A 255 16.20 4.48 -0.68
C VAL A 255 14.90 3.76 -0.40
N GLY A 256 14.30 3.12 -1.40
CA GLY A 256 12.99 2.49 -1.30
C GLY A 256 12.85 1.62 -0.05
N GLU A 257 13.83 0.78 0.20
CA GLU A 257 13.96 0.02 1.46
C GLU A 257 15.41 -0.40 1.75
N ILE A 258 15.70 -0.61 3.03
CA ILE A 258 16.96 -1.18 3.52
C ILE A 258 16.72 -2.64 3.90
N ARG A 259 17.34 -3.56 3.14
CA ARG A 259 17.21 -5.02 3.36
C ARG A 259 18.46 -5.65 3.98
N ASP A 260 19.62 -5.05 3.76
CA ASP A 260 20.93 -5.61 4.07
C ASP A 260 21.88 -4.57 4.68
N TYR A 261 22.99 -5.08 5.25
CA TYR A 261 24.01 -4.24 5.88
C TYR A 261 24.67 -3.26 4.92
N GLU A 262 24.97 -3.69 3.69
CA GLU A 262 25.69 -2.88 2.71
C GLU A 262 24.88 -1.62 2.36
N THR A 263 23.59 -1.78 2.07
CA THR A 263 22.67 -0.67 1.81
C THR A 263 22.53 0.24 3.04
N ALA A 264 22.39 -0.36 4.24
CA ALA A 264 22.28 0.38 5.50
C ALA A 264 23.55 1.23 5.75
N GLU A 265 24.73 0.64 5.58
CA GLU A 265 26.01 1.31 5.81
C GLU A 265 26.19 2.53 4.90
N ILE A 266 25.88 2.39 3.59
CA ILE A 266 26.03 3.50 2.63
C ILE A 266 25.00 4.59 2.93
N ALA A 267 23.74 4.22 3.22
CA ALA A 267 22.68 5.17 3.56
C ALA A 267 23.02 5.99 4.82
N ILE A 268 23.52 5.34 5.86
CA ILE A 268 23.96 5.99 7.10
C ILE A 268 25.16 6.91 6.84
N LYS A 269 26.18 6.44 6.10
CA LYS A 269 27.33 7.28 5.73
C LYS A 269 26.89 8.51 4.95
N SER A 270 25.92 8.37 4.03
CA SER A 270 25.35 9.51 3.30
C SER A 270 24.69 10.50 4.25
N ALA A 271 23.88 10.01 5.20
CA ALA A 271 23.25 10.86 6.22
C ALA A 271 24.25 11.61 7.10
N LEU A 272 25.40 11.00 7.42
CA LEU A 272 26.45 11.60 8.22
C LEU A 272 27.35 12.59 7.43
N THR A 273 27.30 12.52 6.10
CA THR A 273 28.14 13.36 5.22
C THR A 273 27.41 14.51 4.56
N GLY A 274 26.24 14.91 5.10
CA GLY A 274 25.56 16.13 4.70
C GLY A 274 24.30 15.96 3.86
N HIS A 275 23.80 14.71 3.69
CA HIS A 275 22.60 14.44 2.88
C HIS A 275 21.41 14.09 3.78
N LEU A 276 20.21 14.51 3.38
CA LEU A 276 18.99 13.97 3.97
C LEU A 276 18.65 12.63 3.30
N VAL A 277 18.55 11.58 4.09
CA VAL A 277 18.23 10.24 3.61
C VAL A 277 16.84 9.83 4.10
N LEU A 278 15.94 9.49 3.18
CA LEU A 278 14.63 8.91 3.47
C LEU A 278 14.64 7.44 3.09
N SER A 279 14.13 6.56 3.95
CA SER A 279 14.07 5.13 3.61
C SER A 279 12.97 4.39 4.35
N THR A 280 12.80 3.09 4.03
CA THR A 280 11.86 2.22 4.75
C THR A 280 12.55 0.99 5.32
N LEU A 281 11.92 0.48 6.39
CA LEU A 281 12.20 -0.82 6.97
C LEU A 281 10.87 -1.57 7.20
N HIS A 282 10.97 -2.86 7.46
CA HIS A 282 9.82 -3.71 7.78
C HIS A 282 9.89 -4.13 9.24
N THR A 283 9.44 -3.26 10.14
CA THR A 283 9.26 -3.55 11.57
C THR A 283 7.84 -3.21 12.02
N ASN A 284 7.45 -3.66 13.20
CA ASN A 284 6.08 -3.52 13.69
C ASN A 284 5.82 -2.19 14.38
N ASP A 285 6.83 -1.56 14.94
CA ASP A 285 6.81 -0.27 15.63
C ASP A 285 8.13 0.49 15.41
N ALA A 286 8.20 1.73 15.86
CA ALA A 286 9.37 2.58 15.67
C ALA A 286 10.58 2.11 16.53
N PRO A 287 10.45 1.73 17.80
CA PRO A 287 11.56 1.25 18.60
C PRO A 287 12.22 -0.03 18.06
N SER A 288 11.44 -0.97 17.54
CA SER A 288 11.97 -2.21 16.93
C SER A 288 12.84 -1.95 15.70
N THR A 289 12.71 -0.78 15.08
CA THR A 289 13.54 -0.37 13.94
C THR A 289 15.00 -0.18 14.36
N ILE A 290 15.25 0.35 15.54
CA ILE A 290 16.61 0.47 16.13
C ILE A 290 17.21 -0.94 16.25
N THR A 291 16.52 -1.84 16.92
CA THR A 291 16.97 -3.23 17.10
C THR A 291 17.23 -3.90 15.75
N ARG A 292 16.39 -3.62 14.74
CA ARG A 292 16.58 -4.18 13.40
C ARG A 292 17.88 -3.72 12.74
N LEU A 293 18.22 -2.43 12.84
CA LEU A 293 19.49 -1.89 12.33
C LEU A 293 20.69 -2.50 13.08
N LEU A 294 20.62 -2.59 14.40
CA LEU A 294 21.68 -3.23 15.21
C LEU A 294 21.87 -4.70 14.82
N ASN A 295 20.78 -5.44 14.61
CA ASN A 295 20.82 -6.84 14.16
C ASN A 295 21.35 -7.01 12.74
N MET A 296 21.27 -6.01 11.90
CA MET A 296 21.93 -5.98 10.58
C MET A 296 23.45 -5.76 10.69
N GLY A 297 23.97 -5.41 11.87
CA GLY A 297 25.40 -5.18 12.11
C GLY A 297 25.78 -3.70 12.14
N VAL A 298 24.81 -2.79 12.11
CA VAL A 298 25.10 -1.35 12.24
C VAL A 298 25.47 -1.02 13.70
N GLU A 299 26.55 -0.31 13.88
CA GLU A 299 27.03 0.09 15.21
C GLU A 299 26.07 1.11 15.88
N PRO A 300 25.79 1.00 17.19
CA PRO A 300 24.84 1.88 17.88
C PRO A 300 25.15 3.38 17.72
N PHE A 301 26.42 3.75 17.73
CA PHE A 301 26.81 5.15 17.57
C PHE A 301 26.51 5.72 16.18
N LEU A 302 26.55 4.87 15.13
CA LEU A 302 26.17 5.25 13.77
C LEU A 302 24.66 5.45 13.66
N VAL A 303 23.89 4.56 14.29
CA VAL A 303 22.42 4.66 14.34
C VAL A 303 22.01 5.97 15.01
N THR A 304 22.54 6.25 16.19
CA THR A 304 22.18 7.46 16.96
C THR A 304 22.64 8.75 16.32
N ALA A 305 23.80 8.74 15.65
CA ALA A 305 24.35 9.93 15.00
C ALA A 305 23.63 10.27 13.67
N SER A 306 23.04 9.27 12.99
CA SER A 306 22.43 9.48 11.68
C SER A 306 20.93 9.68 11.72
N LEU A 307 20.21 9.10 12.67
CA LEU A 307 18.74 9.13 12.69
C LEU A 307 18.17 10.42 13.30
N ASN A 308 17.24 11.03 12.58
CA ASN A 308 16.43 12.18 13.04
C ASN A 308 15.09 11.69 13.64
N ALA A 309 14.39 10.82 12.93
CA ALA A 309 13.13 10.24 13.39
C ALA A 309 12.86 8.87 12.76
N ILE A 310 12.03 8.09 13.44
CA ILE A 310 11.44 6.85 12.93
C ILE A 310 9.93 6.95 13.04
N VAL A 311 9.24 6.60 11.95
CA VAL A 311 7.78 6.67 11.87
C VAL A 311 7.23 5.28 11.57
N ALA A 312 6.56 4.67 12.53
CA ALA A 312 5.79 3.46 12.27
C ALA A 312 4.38 3.82 11.76
N GLN A 313 3.90 3.07 10.78
CA GLN A 313 2.67 3.39 10.06
C GLN A 313 1.79 2.17 9.83
N ARG A 314 0.48 2.34 10.02
CA ARG A 314 -0.59 1.41 9.64
C ARG A 314 -1.70 2.15 8.92
N LEU A 315 -2.53 1.44 8.15
CA LEU A 315 -3.74 1.98 7.57
C LEU A 315 -4.95 1.37 8.27
N VAL A 316 -5.89 2.23 8.69
CA VAL A 316 -7.21 1.83 9.18
C VAL A 316 -8.27 2.25 8.17
N ARG A 317 -9.32 1.45 8.00
CA ARG A 317 -10.46 1.82 7.16
C ARG A 317 -11.28 2.90 7.83
N VAL A 318 -11.78 3.83 7.03
CA VAL A 318 -12.66 4.90 7.48
C VAL A 318 -14.11 4.40 7.42
N VAL A 319 -14.85 4.54 8.51
CA VAL A 319 -16.28 4.21 8.56
C VAL A 319 -17.02 5.06 7.53
N CYS A 320 -17.84 4.44 6.72
CA CYS A 320 -18.56 5.13 5.64
C CYS A 320 -19.48 6.22 6.20
N HIS A 321 -19.27 7.46 5.80
CA HIS A 321 -20.01 8.61 6.30
C HIS A 321 -21.52 8.56 5.99
N GLU A 322 -21.92 7.93 4.89
CA GLU A 322 -23.32 7.81 4.47
C GLU A 322 -24.11 6.79 5.30
N CYS A 323 -23.47 5.73 5.76
CA CYS A 323 -24.15 4.68 6.52
C CYS A 323 -23.61 4.49 7.94
N LYS A 324 -22.81 5.44 8.41
CA LYS A 324 -22.28 5.48 9.77
C LYS A 324 -23.42 5.53 10.77
N GLN A 325 -23.36 4.68 11.78
CA GLN A 325 -24.31 4.68 12.91
C GLN A 325 -23.59 4.41 14.21
N GLU A 326 -24.10 4.99 15.27
CA GLU A 326 -23.60 4.74 16.62
C GLU A 326 -23.85 3.30 17.04
N THR A 327 -22.94 2.78 17.84
CA THR A 327 -23.01 1.41 18.36
C THR A 327 -22.70 1.45 19.83
N GLU A 328 -23.64 0.93 20.63
CA GLU A 328 -23.39 0.72 22.05
C GLU A 328 -22.32 -0.33 22.26
N VAL A 329 -21.36 -0.01 23.10
CA VAL A 329 -20.24 -0.88 23.45
C VAL A 329 -20.08 -0.90 24.95
N ALA A 330 -19.93 -2.09 25.55
CA ALA A 330 -19.67 -2.22 26.95
C ALA A 330 -18.37 -1.46 27.33
N PRO A 331 -18.39 -0.64 28.42
CA PRO A 331 -17.23 0.10 28.89
C PRO A 331 -15.95 -0.74 28.98
N GLN A 332 -16.08 -2.00 29.39
CA GLN A 332 -14.99 -2.91 29.57
C GLN A 332 -14.22 -3.16 28.24
N VAL A 333 -14.91 -3.20 27.10
CA VAL A 333 -14.27 -3.38 25.79
C VAL A 333 -13.30 -2.24 25.47
N LEU A 334 -13.66 -1.00 25.79
CA LEU A 334 -12.79 0.16 25.60
C LEU A 334 -11.60 0.14 26.58
N ILE A 335 -11.83 -0.28 27.82
CA ILE A 335 -10.77 -0.44 28.82
C ILE A 335 -9.77 -1.52 28.37
N ASP A 336 -10.25 -2.65 27.89
CA ASP A 336 -9.42 -3.75 27.38
C ASP A 336 -8.61 -3.33 26.13
N LEU A 337 -9.07 -2.31 25.41
CA LEU A 337 -8.33 -1.72 24.30
C LEU A 337 -7.24 -0.73 24.74
N GLY A 338 -7.17 -0.37 26.03
CA GLY A 338 -6.21 0.58 26.59
C GLY A 338 -6.77 1.98 26.82
N VAL A 339 -8.10 2.17 26.73
CA VAL A 339 -8.72 3.46 27.09
C VAL A 339 -8.75 3.60 28.60
N SER A 340 -8.34 4.76 29.12
CA SER A 340 -8.43 5.06 30.54
C SER A 340 -9.90 4.98 31.02
N PRO A 341 -10.20 4.34 32.18
CA PRO A 341 -11.56 4.28 32.72
C PRO A 341 -12.24 5.65 32.87
N LYS A 342 -11.45 6.71 33.05
CA LYS A 342 -11.96 8.09 33.17
C LYS A 342 -12.40 8.69 31.82
N GLU A 343 -11.89 8.17 30.71
CA GLU A 343 -12.14 8.69 29.36
C GLU A 343 -13.17 7.86 28.56
N VAL A 344 -13.62 6.74 29.11
CA VAL A 344 -14.57 5.84 28.42
C VAL A 344 -15.84 6.57 28.01
N SER A 345 -16.34 7.49 28.84
CA SER A 345 -17.53 8.30 28.54
C SER A 345 -17.36 9.24 27.34
N ASP A 346 -16.13 9.55 26.96
CA ASP A 346 -15.83 10.45 25.82
C ASP A 346 -15.87 9.73 24.47
N TYR A 347 -16.01 8.41 24.48
CA TYR A 347 -15.98 7.60 23.28
C TYR A 347 -17.38 7.32 22.75
N ILE A 348 -17.70 7.87 21.59
CA ILE A 348 -18.85 7.46 20.79
C ILE A 348 -18.35 6.55 19.70
N VAL A 349 -18.71 5.27 19.79
CA VAL A 349 -18.23 4.26 18.82
C VAL A 349 -19.17 4.18 17.63
N TYR A 350 -18.61 4.14 16.45
CA TYR A 350 -19.35 4.06 15.20
C TYR A 350 -19.00 2.81 14.41
N LYS A 351 -19.97 2.31 13.66
CA LYS A 351 -19.81 1.29 12.62
C LYS A 351 -20.62 1.62 11.38
N GLY A 352 -20.27 1.04 10.23
CA GLY A 352 -21.14 1.09 9.06
C GLY A 352 -22.39 0.24 9.29
N LYS A 353 -23.50 0.60 8.66
CA LYS A 353 -24.72 -0.21 8.66
C LYS A 353 -24.42 -1.64 8.18
N GLY A 354 -25.04 -2.66 8.77
CA GLY A 354 -24.68 -4.07 8.56
C GLY A 354 -24.63 -4.53 7.08
N GLU A 355 -25.52 -4.01 6.23
CA GLU A 355 -25.52 -4.26 4.77
C GLU A 355 -24.78 -3.17 3.98
N GLY A 356 -24.20 -2.17 4.66
CA GLY A 356 -23.55 -1.01 4.04
C GLY A 356 -24.53 -0.16 3.21
N CYS A 357 -23.99 0.59 2.26
CA CYS A 357 -24.76 1.41 1.31
C CYS A 357 -24.11 1.38 -0.09
N LYS A 358 -24.72 2.04 -1.06
CA LYS A 358 -24.15 2.15 -2.43
C LYS A 358 -22.76 2.80 -2.44
N THR A 359 -22.54 3.81 -1.61
CA THR A 359 -21.26 4.54 -1.51
C THR A 359 -20.10 3.65 -1.08
N CYS A 360 -20.31 2.78 -0.10
CA CYS A 360 -19.31 1.83 0.38
C CYS A 360 -19.42 0.44 -0.28
N SER A 361 -20.26 0.28 -1.29
CA SER A 361 -20.48 -1.01 -1.97
C SER A 361 -20.79 -2.16 -1.00
N GLY A 362 -21.54 -1.89 0.06
CA GLY A 362 -21.95 -2.90 1.04
C GLY A 362 -20.94 -3.17 2.15
N THR A 363 -19.74 -2.55 2.14
CA THR A 363 -18.66 -2.89 3.09
C THR A 363 -18.79 -2.21 4.45
N GLY A 364 -19.54 -1.13 4.55
CA GLY A 364 -19.60 -0.27 5.74
C GLY A 364 -18.40 0.68 5.90
N TYR A 365 -17.40 0.60 5.02
CA TYR A 365 -16.18 1.42 5.03
C TYR A 365 -15.94 2.08 3.68
N LYS A 366 -15.30 3.24 3.67
CA LYS A 366 -14.91 3.93 2.43
C LYS A 366 -13.60 4.70 2.63
N GLY A 367 -12.57 4.23 1.95
CA GLY A 367 -11.24 4.78 2.05
C GLY A 367 -10.45 4.33 3.29
N ARG A 368 -9.21 4.75 3.35
CA ARG A 368 -8.26 4.42 4.42
C ARG A 368 -7.59 5.69 4.91
N LEU A 369 -7.20 5.68 6.18
CA LEU A 369 -6.43 6.75 6.80
C LEU A 369 -5.24 6.14 7.54
N ALA A 370 -4.10 6.81 7.51
CA ALA A 370 -2.94 6.31 8.23
C ALA A 370 -3.03 6.62 9.73
N VAL A 371 -2.46 5.71 10.50
CA VAL A 371 -2.18 5.84 11.92
C VAL A 371 -0.68 5.79 12.08
N PHE A 372 -0.14 6.74 12.84
CA PHE A 372 1.29 6.94 12.98
C PHE A 372 1.73 6.80 14.43
N GLU A 373 2.94 6.29 14.59
CA GLU A 373 3.77 6.35 15.79
C GLU A 373 5.06 7.04 15.38
N VAL A 374 5.28 8.26 15.85
CA VAL A 374 6.42 9.10 15.46
C VAL A 374 7.37 9.18 16.64
N MET A 375 8.56 8.61 16.48
CA MET A 375 9.64 8.60 17.46
C MET A 375 10.75 9.53 16.99
N GLU A 376 10.87 10.67 17.64
CA GLU A 376 12.00 11.57 17.46
C GLU A 376 13.24 11.04 18.19
N LEU A 377 14.40 11.10 17.56
CA LEU A 377 15.66 10.70 18.20
C LEU A 377 16.24 11.87 18.99
N THR A 378 15.67 12.13 20.19
CA THR A 378 16.19 13.11 21.14
C THR A 378 17.56 12.69 21.70
N ASP A 379 18.32 13.62 22.23
CA ASP A 379 19.66 13.30 22.78
C ASP A 379 19.56 12.32 23.95
N GLU A 380 18.52 12.44 24.80
CA GLU A 380 18.28 11.49 25.90
C GLU A 380 17.98 10.08 25.34
N LEU A 381 17.20 9.98 24.27
CA LEU A 381 16.88 8.67 23.66
C LEU A 381 18.11 8.07 22.97
N LYS A 382 18.98 8.90 22.39
CA LYS A 382 20.28 8.47 21.82
C LYS A 382 21.20 7.89 22.89
N GLU A 383 21.31 8.54 24.05
CA GLU A 383 22.09 8.03 25.20
C GLU A 383 21.53 6.69 25.67
N PHE A 384 20.21 6.55 25.70
CA PHE A 384 19.54 5.30 26.08
C PHE A 384 19.88 4.15 25.12
N ILE A 385 19.88 4.43 23.82
CA ILE A 385 20.27 3.45 22.78
C ILE A 385 21.75 3.08 22.92
N LEU A 386 22.63 4.05 23.14
CA LEU A 386 24.07 3.82 23.32
C LEU A 386 24.38 2.99 24.55
N SER A 387 23.55 3.05 25.60
CA SER A 387 23.69 2.24 26.81
C SER A 387 23.30 0.75 26.59
N GLY A 388 22.79 0.39 25.39
CA GLY A 388 22.38 -0.99 25.07
C GLY A 388 20.96 -1.34 25.51
N ALA A 389 20.08 -0.34 25.66
CA ALA A 389 18.69 -0.55 26.03
C ALA A 389 17.94 -1.44 25.03
N SER A 390 17.05 -2.30 25.54
CA SER A 390 16.17 -3.13 24.75
C SER A 390 15.08 -2.28 24.01
N SER A 391 14.47 -2.85 22.98
CA SER A 391 13.39 -2.15 22.25
C SER A 391 12.21 -1.76 23.16
N LEU A 392 11.93 -2.55 24.21
CA LEU A 392 10.88 -2.26 25.18
C LEU A 392 11.25 -1.06 26.08
N GLU A 393 12.50 -0.99 26.51
CA GLU A 393 13.01 0.14 27.30
C GLU A 393 13.02 1.41 26.46
N ILE A 394 13.47 1.34 25.20
CA ILE A 394 13.42 2.45 24.24
C ILE A 394 11.96 2.90 24.03
N LYS A 395 11.02 1.97 23.88
CA LYS A 395 9.57 2.28 23.75
C LYS A 395 9.06 3.06 24.95
N ARG A 396 9.35 2.57 26.18
CA ARG A 396 8.90 3.21 27.42
C ARG A 396 9.46 4.63 27.57
N GLU A 397 10.74 4.80 27.23
CA GLU A 397 11.39 6.11 27.27
C GLU A 397 10.79 7.06 26.22
N ALA A 398 10.58 6.60 24.98
CA ALA A 398 9.93 7.38 23.94
C ALA A 398 8.51 7.82 24.33
N ILE A 399 7.72 6.92 24.94
CA ILE A 399 6.38 7.25 25.47
C ILE A 399 6.49 8.30 26.60
N ARG A 400 7.45 8.16 27.51
CA ARG A 400 7.70 9.14 28.57
C ARG A 400 8.01 10.53 28.02
N GLN A 401 8.65 10.60 26.86
CA GLN A 401 8.96 11.83 26.13
C GLN A 401 7.82 12.35 25.26
N GLY A 402 6.67 11.68 25.25
CA GLY A 402 5.45 12.11 24.56
C GLY A 402 5.13 11.39 23.26
N MET A 403 5.90 10.37 22.87
CA MET A 403 5.55 9.52 21.72
C MET A 403 4.20 8.84 21.99
N ARG A 404 3.28 8.96 21.03
CA ARG A 404 2.06 8.15 20.99
C ARG A 404 2.31 6.86 20.21
N THR A 405 1.90 5.74 20.80
CA THR A 405 1.96 4.44 20.13
C THR A 405 0.95 4.35 18.98
N LEU A 406 1.14 3.37 18.09
CA LEU A 406 0.14 3.07 17.04
C LEU A 406 -1.25 2.82 17.64
N ARG A 407 -1.32 2.10 18.78
CA ARG A 407 -2.59 1.83 19.50
C ARG A 407 -3.25 3.11 19.99
N GLN A 408 -2.51 3.97 20.67
CA GLN A 408 -3.01 5.24 21.18
C GLN A 408 -3.48 6.16 20.03
N SER A 409 -2.71 6.23 18.94
CA SER A 409 -3.10 7.00 17.75
C SER A 409 -4.37 6.43 17.10
N ALA A 410 -4.52 5.10 17.03
CA ALA A 410 -5.73 4.46 16.51
C ALA A 410 -6.96 4.70 17.42
N LEU A 411 -6.78 4.66 18.74
CA LEU A 411 -7.84 4.97 19.71
C LEU A 411 -8.32 6.42 19.58
N GLN A 412 -7.43 7.36 19.29
CA GLN A 412 -7.86 8.73 19.00
C GLN A 412 -8.70 8.84 17.71
N LYS A 413 -8.37 8.05 16.65
CA LYS A 413 -9.20 7.97 15.44
C LYS A 413 -10.56 7.32 15.74
N LEU A 414 -10.61 6.35 16.66
CA LEU A 414 -11.85 5.78 17.16
C LEU A 414 -12.68 6.82 17.92
N LYS A 415 -12.07 7.57 18.84
CA LYS A 415 -12.72 8.67 19.60
C LYS A 415 -13.32 9.73 18.66
N SER A 416 -12.62 10.05 17.58
CA SER A 416 -13.10 10.98 16.54
C SER A 416 -14.16 10.36 15.62
N GLY A 417 -14.54 9.10 15.83
CA GLY A 417 -15.52 8.38 15.01
C GLY A 417 -15.08 8.15 13.56
N ILE A 418 -13.79 8.16 13.28
CA ILE A 418 -13.23 7.96 11.93
C ILE A 418 -13.19 6.47 11.61
N THR A 419 -12.83 5.64 12.57
CA THR A 419 -12.65 4.19 12.38
C THR A 419 -13.50 3.39 13.39
N SER A 420 -13.43 2.08 13.33
CA SER A 420 -14.16 1.18 14.22
C SER A 420 -13.22 0.43 15.17
N ILE A 421 -13.78 -0.22 16.19
CA ILE A 421 -13.05 -1.08 17.13
C ILE A 421 -12.34 -2.22 16.37
N GLU A 422 -13.01 -2.85 15.41
CA GLU A 422 -12.45 -3.95 14.64
C GLU A 422 -11.18 -3.53 13.90
N GLU A 423 -11.15 -2.31 13.38
CA GLU A 423 -9.98 -1.77 12.69
C GLU A 423 -8.83 -1.45 13.65
N VAL A 424 -9.12 -0.93 14.84
CA VAL A 424 -8.11 -0.71 15.89
C VAL A 424 -7.46 -2.03 16.27
N VAL A 425 -8.26 -3.05 16.61
CA VAL A 425 -7.76 -4.38 17.01
C VAL A 425 -6.97 -5.04 15.88
N ARG A 426 -7.47 -4.96 14.65
CA ARG A 426 -6.87 -5.61 13.49
C ARG A 426 -5.50 -5.05 13.13
N ASN A 427 -5.29 -3.75 13.27
CA ASN A 427 -4.13 -3.06 12.71
C ASN A 427 -3.10 -2.62 13.76
N THR A 428 -3.39 -2.74 15.06
CA THR A 428 -2.46 -2.36 16.13
C THR A 428 -2.36 -3.45 17.19
N ALA A 429 -1.16 -3.66 17.72
CA ALA A 429 -0.97 -4.50 18.90
C ALA A 429 -1.42 -3.76 20.17
N ALA A 430 -1.75 -4.49 21.23
CA ALA A 430 -1.90 -3.90 22.55
C ALA A 430 -0.58 -3.28 23.00
N ASP A 431 -0.65 -2.21 23.78
CA ASP A 431 0.51 -1.68 24.49
C ASP A 431 0.69 -2.47 25.78
N ASP A 432 1.88 -3.07 25.97
CA ASP A 432 2.26 -3.84 27.16
C ASP A 432 2.66 -2.91 28.32
#